data_15385eb66af50480019e60296125ecf3
#
_entry.id   15385eb66af50480019e60296125ecf3
#
_cell.length_a   1.000
_cell.length_b   1.000
_cell.length_c   1.000
_cell.angle_alpha   90.00
_cell.angle_beta   90.00
_cell.angle_gamma   90.00
#
_symmetry.space_group_name_H-M   'P 1'
#
loop_
_entity.id
_entity.type
_entity.pdbx_description
1 polymer ?
#
loop_
_entity_poly.entity_id
_entity_poly.type
_entity_poly.pdbx_seq_one_letter_code
_entity_poly.pdbx_strand_id
1 'polypeptide(L)'
;ALELEVALRACTAIPKAAHVLFGNGSDELIDLIIRACCMPGDAVLSPVPTFVMYAVYSQWSHARFVGVDLNPDFTLNMPAMLKAIATNQPKVVFLAYPNNPTGVALREAEIVQIIEATPGLVVVDEAYEAFADASFMARVLEFPNVLVLRTFSKLGLAGARLGYAVASPAWVEQIDKVRPPYNVNVLTRIAVQFALEHFEAFETQARLLRDQRDVLTESLKNLKTSNGDVEVFDSYANFVLFRIPNALEVFEALKNKGILVKYVGKAHPLLQNCLRVTVSTEQENQQFLVAVQQSIDEVATKAA
;
A
#
# COMPACT_ATOMS: atom_id res chain seq x y z
N ALA A 1 8.61 1.89 -25.03
CA ALA A 1 8.81 2.46 -23.68
C ALA A 1 8.64 3.98 -23.69
N LEU A 2 9.22 4.70 -24.65
CA LEU A 2 9.18 6.17 -24.69
C LEU A 2 7.75 6.72 -24.80
N GLU A 3 6.92 6.18 -25.67
CA GLU A 3 5.52 6.64 -25.85
C GLU A 3 4.69 6.46 -24.57
N LEU A 4 4.86 5.31 -23.89
CA LEU A 4 4.19 5.04 -22.61
C LEU A 4 4.65 6.02 -21.53
N GLU A 5 5.94 6.34 -21.47
CA GLU A 5 6.46 7.33 -20.52
C GLU A 5 5.93 8.74 -20.80
N VAL A 6 5.85 9.13 -22.06
CA VAL A 6 5.26 10.43 -22.45
C VAL A 6 3.81 10.51 -22.02
N ALA A 7 3.01 9.49 -22.29
CA ALA A 7 1.61 9.42 -21.85
C ALA A 7 1.48 9.46 -20.32
N LEU A 8 2.33 8.70 -19.60
CA LEU A 8 2.34 8.69 -18.15
C LEU A 8 2.64 10.08 -17.55
N ARG A 9 3.65 10.77 -18.09
CA ARG A 9 4.04 12.11 -17.64
C ARG A 9 2.96 13.16 -17.90
N ALA A 10 2.13 12.97 -18.93
CA ALA A 10 1.00 13.85 -19.21
C ALA A 10 -0.12 13.75 -18.16
N CYS A 11 -0.27 12.58 -17.52
CA CYS A 11 -1.32 12.30 -16.53
C CYS A 11 -0.81 12.38 -15.08
N THR A 12 0.50 12.55 -14.85
CA THR A 12 1.09 12.48 -13.52
C THR A 12 2.06 13.63 -13.26
N ALA A 13 2.24 13.99 -11.98
CA ALA A 13 3.14 15.08 -11.57
C ALA A 13 4.62 14.63 -11.47
N ILE A 14 5.10 13.81 -12.40
CA ILE A 14 6.50 13.37 -12.42
C ILE A 14 7.42 14.53 -12.80
N PRO A 15 8.43 14.90 -11.98
CA PRO A 15 9.38 15.94 -12.31
C PRO A 15 10.14 15.63 -13.62
N LYS A 16 10.38 16.64 -14.45
CA LYS A 16 11.01 16.45 -15.76
C LYS A 16 12.41 15.80 -15.69
N ALA A 17 13.19 16.12 -14.66
CA ALA A 17 14.53 15.60 -14.47
C ALA A 17 14.56 14.21 -13.79
N ALA A 18 13.42 13.69 -13.32
CA ALA A 18 13.34 12.35 -12.78
C ALA A 18 13.26 11.31 -13.90
N HIS A 19 13.86 10.13 -13.66
CA HIS A 19 13.76 8.99 -14.56
C HIS A 19 12.66 8.03 -14.10
N VAL A 20 12.10 7.28 -15.06
CA VAL A 20 11.03 6.30 -14.85
C VAL A 20 11.53 4.92 -15.19
N LEU A 21 11.32 3.95 -14.30
CA LEU A 21 11.55 2.54 -14.52
C LEU A 21 10.24 1.77 -14.47
N PHE A 22 9.92 0.99 -15.50
CA PHE A 22 8.72 0.17 -15.56
C PHE A 22 8.99 -1.27 -15.13
N GLY A 23 8.00 -1.87 -14.43
CA GLY A 23 8.04 -3.27 -14.00
C GLY A 23 6.69 -3.97 -14.15
N ASN A 24 6.68 -5.29 -14.04
CA ASN A 24 5.46 -6.12 -14.00
C ASN A 24 4.72 -5.96 -12.67
N GLY A 25 4.06 -4.83 -12.48
CA GLY A 25 3.54 -4.37 -11.21
C GLY A 25 4.64 -3.81 -10.31
N SER A 26 4.25 -3.23 -9.18
CA SER A 26 5.19 -2.78 -8.15
C SER A 26 5.96 -3.93 -7.51
N ASP A 27 5.43 -5.14 -7.52
CA ASP A 27 6.07 -6.32 -6.94
C ASP A 27 7.44 -6.61 -7.58
N GLU A 28 7.53 -6.61 -8.93
CA GLU A 28 8.82 -6.78 -9.62
C GLU A 28 9.78 -5.65 -9.27
N LEU A 29 9.29 -4.41 -9.16
CA LEU A 29 10.15 -3.28 -8.82
C LEU A 29 10.68 -3.36 -7.38
N ILE A 30 9.90 -3.85 -6.42
CA ILE A 30 10.35 -4.11 -5.05
C ILE A 30 11.50 -5.13 -5.06
N ASP A 31 11.35 -6.24 -5.79
CA ASP A 31 12.41 -7.26 -5.94
C ASP A 31 13.66 -6.66 -6.58
N LEU A 32 13.53 -5.94 -7.69
CA LEU A 32 14.65 -5.30 -8.37
C LEU A 32 15.38 -4.29 -7.49
N ILE A 33 14.66 -3.48 -6.71
CA ILE A 33 15.25 -2.51 -5.77
C ILE A 33 16.09 -3.23 -4.72
N ILE A 34 15.55 -4.27 -4.10
CA ILE A 34 16.27 -5.02 -3.06
C ILE A 34 17.52 -5.67 -3.66
N ARG A 35 17.38 -6.32 -4.82
CA ARG A 35 18.51 -6.98 -5.53
C ARG A 35 19.59 -6.02 -6.01
N ALA A 36 19.22 -4.78 -6.36
CA ALA A 36 20.19 -3.76 -6.77
C ALA A 36 20.92 -3.13 -5.59
N CYS A 37 20.27 -3.03 -4.43
CA CYS A 37 20.77 -2.27 -3.29
C CYS A 37 21.39 -3.14 -2.19
N CYS A 38 21.05 -4.44 -2.10
CA CYS A 38 21.39 -5.28 -0.97
C CYS A 38 22.28 -6.45 -1.36
N MET A 39 23.28 -6.70 -0.52
CA MET A 39 24.03 -7.97 -0.48
C MET A 39 23.42 -8.88 0.61
N PRO A 40 23.69 -10.20 0.59
CA PRO A 40 23.26 -11.10 1.66
C PRO A 40 23.64 -10.57 3.04
N GLY A 41 22.64 -10.50 3.95
CA GLY A 41 22.79 -9.98 5.32
C GLY A 41 22.57 -8.47 5.48
N ASP A 42 22.54 -7.69 4.40
CA ASP A 42 22.19 -6.27 4.46
C ASP A 42 20.77 -6.06 4.99
N ALA A 43 20.53 -4.94 5.67
CA ALA A 43 19.24 -4.65 6.27
C ALA A 43 18.29 -3.95 5.28
N VAL A 44 17.06 -4.46 5.21
CA VAL A 44 15.88 -3.82 4.64
C VAL A 44 14.92 -3.52 5.80
N LEU A 45 14.47 -2.27 5.94
CA LEU A 45 13.67 -1.84 7.08
C LEU A 45 12.30 -1.33 6.62
N SER A 46 11.27 -1.57 7.42
CA SER A 46 9.94 -1.00 7.21
C SER A 46 9.17 -0.92 8.53
N PRO A 47 8.29 0.08 8.73
CA PRO A 47 7.30 -0.01 9.79
C PRO A 47 6.37 -1.20 9.55
N VAL A 48 5.91 -1.86 10.63
CA VAL A 48 5.00 -3.03 10.57
C VAL A 48 3.82 -2.84 11.54
N PRO A 49 2.62 -3.34 11.21
CA PRO A 49 2.25 -4.13 10.04
C PRO A 49 2.25 -3.30 8.75
N THR A 50 2.73 -3.91 7.66
CA THR A 50 2.79 -3.28 6.33
C THR A 50 2.59 -4.32 5.21
N PHE A 51 2.89 -3.95 3.96
CA PHE A 51 2.79 -4.86 2.83
C PHE A 51 3.79 -6.01 2.98
N VAL A 52 3.25 -7.23 3.06
CA VAL A 52 4.02 -8.44 3.40
C VAL A 52 5.18 -8.73 2.43
N MET A 53 5.07 -8.28 1.17
CA MET A 53 6.06 -8.58 0.16
C MET A 53 7.42 -7.91 0.40
N TYR A 54 7.50 -6.84 1.17
CA TYR A 54 8.82 -6.28 1.55
C TYR A 54 9.65 -7.31 2.32
N ALA A 55 9.04 -7.99 3.31
CA ALA A 55 9.71 -9.05 4.06
C ALA A 55 10.01 -10.28 3.19
N VAL A 56 9.06 -10.69 2.34
CA VAL A 56 9.20 -11.86 1.47
C VAL A 56 10.33 -11.68 0.47
N TYR A 57 10.38 -10.55 -0.26
CA TYR A 57 11.45 -10.28 -1.23
C TYR A 57 12.80 -10.06 -0.54
N SER A 58 12.83 -9.47 0.66
CA SER A 58 14.06 -9.40 1.45
C SER A 58 14.61 -10.79 1.75
N GLN A 59 13.74 -11.70 2.19
CA GLN A 59 14.11 -13.08 2.48
C GLN A 59 14.62 -13.83 1.23
N TRP A 60 13.95 -13.67 0.09
CA TRP A 60 14.38 -14.30 -1.17
C TRP A 60 15.73 -13.78 -1.66
N SER A 61 16.04 -12.52 -1.38
CA SER A 61 17.32 -11.90 -1.70
C SER A 61 18.39 -12.13 -0.61
N HIS A 62 18.11 -12.96 0.40
CA HIS A 62 18.99 -13.17 1.57
C HIS A 62 19.33 -11.90 2.35
N ALA A 63 18.55 -10.84 2.18
CA ALA A 63 18.63 -9.62 3.00
C ALA A 63 17.87 -9.83 4.32
N ARG A 64 18.31 -9.14 5.36
CA ARG A 64 17.68 -9.19 6.68
C ARG A 64 16.58 -8.15 6.77
N PHE A 65 15.32 -8.60 6.84
CA PHE A 65 14.19 -7.70 7.08
C PHE A 65 14.13 -7.26 8.55
N VAL A 66 13.98 -5.96 8.78
CA VAL A 66 13.84 -5.33 10.09
C VAL A 66 12.50 -4.62 10.15
N GLY A 67 11.52 -5.22 10.82
CA GLY A 67 10.23 -4.59 11.10
C GLY A 67 10.32 -3.72 12.34
N VAL A 68 9.74 -2.53 12.29
CA VAL A 68 9.58 -1.63 13.44
C VAL A 68 8.10 -1.44 13.70
N ASP A 69 7.62 -1.84 14.87
CA ASP A 69 6.20 -1.77 15.20
C ASP A 69 5.67 -0.33 15.12
N LEU A 70 4.54 -0.17 14.44
CA LEU A 70 3.73 1.04 14.50
C LEU A 70 3.17 1.24 15.92
N ASN A 71 2.68 2.44 16.21
CA ASN A 71 1.88 2.70 17.40
C ASN A 71 0.53 1.96 17.33
N PRO A 72 -0.20 1.80 18.45
CA PRO A 72 -1.52 1.13 18.44
C PRO A 72 -2.55 1.76 17.51
N ASP A 73 -2.44 3.05 17.22
CA ASP A 73 -3.26 3.82 16.26
C ASP A 73 -2.73 3.76 14.83
N PHE A 74 -1.71 2.93 14.58
CA PHE A 74 -1.01 2.75 13.31
C PHE A 74 -0.25 3.98 12.80
N THR A 75 0.01 4.98 13.64
CA THR A 75 0.99 6.04 13.35
C THR A 75 2.42 5.52 13.49
N LEU A 76 3.39 6.24 12.91
CA LEU A 76 4.81 5.87 13.02
C LEU A 76 5.31 6.02 14.46
N ASN A 77 5.98 4.99 14.96
CA ASN A 77 6.79 5.08 16.18
C ASN A 77 8.16 5.68 15.84
N MET A 78 8.21 7.00 15.69
CA MET A 78 9.40 7.71 15.22
C MET A 78 10.65 7.46 16.07
N PRO A 79 10.59 7.46 17.43
CA PRO A 79 11.77 7.11 18.24
C PRO A 79 12.32 5.71 17.92
N ALA A 80 11.44 4.70 17.74
CA ALA A 80 11.84 3.36 17.40
C ALA A 80 12.38 3.27 15.96
N MET A 81 11.75 3.98 15.00
CA MET A 81 12.22 4.06 13.61
C MET A 81 13.63 4.63 13.52
N LEU A 82 13.88 5.79 14.10
CA LEU A 82 15.19 6.45 14.05
C LEU A 82 16.27 5.60 14.74
N LYS A 83 15.94 4.98 15.88
CA LYS A 83 16.84 4.04 16.56
C LYS A 83 17.16 2.83 15.68
N ALA A 84 16.15 2.23 15.02
CA ALA A 84 16.35 1.08 14.15
C ALA A 84 17.22 1.43 12.93
N ILE A 85 17.01 2.60 12.32
CA ILE A 85 17.84 3.11 11.22
C ILE A 85 19.30 3.28 11.69
N ALA A 86 19.52 3.96 12.81
CA ALA A 86 20.87 4.18 13.34
C ALA A 86 21.60 2.88 13.68
N THR A 87 20.87 1.89 14.23
CA THR A 87 21.45 0.62 14.65
C THR A 87 21.73 -0.33 13.47
N ASN A 88 20.82 -0.38 12.50
CA ASN A 88 20.86 -1.39 11.43
C ASN A 88 21.47 -0.87 10.13
N GLN A 89 21.64 0.44 9.97
CA GLN A 89 22.18 1.09 8.75
C GLN A 89 21.58 0.51 7.47
N PRO A 90 20.22 0.55 7.32
CA PRO A 90 19.54 -0.16 6.25
C PRO A 90 19.97 0.34 4.86
N LYS A 91 20.08 -0.59 3.91
CA LYS A 91 20.30 -0.28 2.50
C LYS A 91 19.02 0.20 1.82
N VAL A 92 17.87 -0.28 2.28
CA VAL A 92 16.55 0.14 1.79
C VAL A 92 15.59 0.29 2.97
N VAL A 93 14.83 1.37 2.96
CA VAL A 93 13.66 1.56 3.84
C VAL A 93 12.42 1.65 2.97
N PHE A 94 11.41 0.80 3.20
CA PHE A 94 10.11 0.88 2.54
C PHE A 94 9.09 1.59 3.43
N LEU A 95 8.40 2.57 2.88
CA LEU A 95 7.31 3.30 3.50
C LEU A 95 6.07 3.20 2.60
N ALA A 96 5.10 2.36 2.95
CA ALA A 96 3.82 2.31 2.25
C ALA A 96 2.99 3.55 2.60
N TYR A 97 2.60 4.33 1.59
CA TYR A 97 1.97 5.63 1.73
C TYR A 97 0.86 5.84 0.70
N PRO A 98 -0.40 5.59 1.05
CA PRO A 98 -0.94 5.06 2.33
C PRO A 98 -0.53 3.62 2.63
N ASN A 99 -0.52 3.28 3.94
CA ASN A 99 -0.08 1.96 4.39
C ASN A 99 -1.13 0.86 4.13
N ASN A 100 -0.67 -0.32 3.79
CA ASN A 100 -1.48 -1.54 3.70
C ASN A 100 -0.97 -2.56 4.74
N PRO A 101 -1.80 -3.05 5.71
CA PRO A 101 -3.27 -3.14 5.63
C PRO A 101 -4.03 -2.06 6.41
N THR A 102 -3.38 -1.06 6.96
CA THR A 102 -4.02 -0.13 7.90
C THR A 102 -4.85 0.96 7.21
N GLY A 103 -4.51 1.35 5.98
CA GLY A 103 -5.13 2.47 5.27
C GLY A 103 -4.60 3.85 5.69
N VAL A 104 -3.88 3.93 6.79
CA VAL A 104 -3.40 5.18 7.38
C VAL A 104 -2.35 5.85 6.50
N ALA A 105 -2.44 7.16 6.32
CA ALA A 105 -1.41 7.96 5.69
C ALA A 105 -0.34 8.37 6.72
N LEU A 106 0.93 8.21 6.35
CA LEU A 106 2.05 8.68 7.17
C LEU A 106 2.15 10.21 7.08
N ARG A 107 2.63 10.85 8.13
CA ARG A 107 2.85 12.30 8.10
C ARG A 107 4.10 12.62 7.28
N GLU A 108 3.98 13.56 6.34
CA GLU A 108 5.06 13.93 5.43
C GLU A 108 6.34 14.37 6.16
N ALA A 109 6.19 15.13 7.26
CA ALA A 109 7.34 15.53 8.08
C ALA A 109 8.09 14.34 8.71
N GLU A 110 7.40 13.23 9.01
CA GLU A 110 8.01 12.01 9.51
C GLU A 110 8.73 11.24 8.38
N ILE A 111 8.14 11.21 7.19
CA ILE A 111 8.81 10.66 5.99
C ILE A 111 10.13 11.38 5.74
N VAL A 112 10.15 12.72 5.81
CA VAL A 112 11.37 13.53 5.63
C VAL A 112 12.42 13.18 6.67
N GLN A 113 12.05 13.10 7.96
CA GLN A 113 13.00 12.70 9.01
C GLN A 113 13.60 11.31 8.79
N ILE A 114 12.81 10.36 8.29
CA ILE A 114 13.29 9.01 7.94
C ILE A 114 14.26 9.08 6.75
N ILE A 115 13.95 9.88 5.73
CA ILE A 115 14.82 10.07 4.56
C ILE A 115 16.18 10.64 4.99
N GLU A 116 16.19 11.69 5.80
CA GLU A 116 17.40 12.35 6.29
C GLU A 116 18.24 11.43 7.18
N ALA A 117 17.62 10.56 7.97
CA ALA A 117 18.31 9.63 8.84
C ALA A 117 18.82 8.37 8.12
N THR A 118 18.29 8.05 6.94
CA THR A 118 18.58 6.79 6.25
C THR A 118 19.83 6.89 5.38
N PRO A 119 20.87 6.06 5.61
CA PRO A 119 22.08 6.05 4.76
C PRO A 119 21.85 5.46 3.38
N GLY A 120 20.82 4.61 3.23
CA GLY A 120 20.44 3.94 1.99
C GLY A 120 19.28 4.60 1.27
N LEU A 121 18.62 3.85 0.39
CA LEU A 121 17.47 4.30 -0.39
C LEU A 121 16.18 4.26 0.46
N VAL A 122 15.36 5.30 0.39
CA VAL A 122 13.99 5.31 0.93
C VAL A 122 13.00 5.19 -0.22
N VAL A 123 12.19 4.15 -0.18
CA VAL A 123 11.12 3.89 -1.15
C VAL A 123 9.80 4.31 -0.54
N VAL A 124 9.19 5.35 -1.09
CA VAL A 124 7.83 5.78 -0.77
C VAL A 124 6.89 5.03 -1.71
N ASP A 125 6.22 4.00 -1.20
CA ASP A 125 5.32 3.16 -1.99
C ASP A 125 3.91 3.75 -2.00
N GLU A 126 3.58 4.38 -3.10
CA GLU A 126 2.32 5.05 -3.37
C GLU A 126 1.35 4.15 -4.17
N ALA A 127 1.30 2.85 -3.88
CA ALA A 127 0.41 1.93 -4.59
C ALA A 127 -1.08 2.32 -4.48
N TYR A 128 -1.47 3.06 -3.46
CA TYR A 128 -2.84 3.54 -3.23
C TYR A 128 -3.01 5.05 -3.47
N GLU A 129 -2.08 5.70 -4.14
CA GLU A 129 -2.05 7.15 -4.39
C GLU A 129 -3.36 7.70 -4.98
N ALA A 130 -4.00 6.97 -5.89
CA ALA A 130 -5.27 7.40 -6.50
C ALA A 130 -6.41 7.66 -5.48
N PHE A 131 -6.28 7.15 -4.27
CA PHE A 131 -7.25 7.29 -3.18
C PHE A 131 -6.76 8.20 -2.05
N ALA A 132 -5.51 8.66 -2.12
CA ALA A 132 -4.88 9.52 -1.13
C ALA A 132 -5.07 11.00 -1.45
N ASP A 133 -4.93 11.85 -0.41
CA ASP A 133 -5.04 13.31 -0.55
C ASP A 133 -3.67 13.96 -0.82
N ALA A 134 -2.58 13.21 -0.64
CA ALA A 134 -1.22 13.70 -0.79
C ALA A 134 -0.31 12.68 -1.48
N SER A 135 0.77 13.18 -2.09
CA SER A 135 1.77 12.40 -2.79
C SER A 135 3.16 12.98 -2.58
N PHE A 136 4.16 12.12 -2.51
CA PHE A 136 5.57 12.49 -2.42
C PHE A 136 6.22 12.67 -3.81
N MET A 137 5.48 12.39 -4.89
CA MET A 137 5.99 12.38 -6.27
C MET A 137 6.68 13.70 -6.66
N ALA A 138 6.07 14.84 -6.37
CA ALA A 138 6.64 16.16 -6.71
C ALA A 138 7.97 16.43 -6.00
N ARG A 139 8.21 15.79 -4.86
CA ARG A 139 9.37 15.97 -3.98
C ARG A 139 10.48 14.94 -4.20
N VAL A 140 10.30 14.00 -5.13
CA VAL A 140 11.21 12.86 -5.34
C VAL A 140 12.66 13.26 -5.63
N LEU A 141 12.89 14.45 -6.18
CA LEU A 141 14.23 14.99 -6.46
C LEU A 141 14.76 15.98 -5.41
N GLU A 142 13.98 16.29 -4.37
CA GLU A 142 14.45 17.14 -3.26
C GLU A 142 15.52 16.43 -2.41
N PHE A 143 15.51 15.10 -2.42
CA PHE A 143 16.41 14.25 -1.66
C PHE A 143 17.19 13.30 -2.58
N PRO A 144 18.49 13.09 -2.31
CA PRO A 144 19.32 12.27 -3.19
C PRO A 144 19.02 10.77 -3.10
N ASN A 145 18.30 10.32 -2.07
CA ASN A 145 18.07 8.92 -1.71
C ASN A 145 16.60 8.54 -1.65
N VAL A 146 15.75 9.14 -2.49
CA VAL A 146 14.31 8.83 -2.55
C VAL A 146 13.95 8.21 -3.88
N LEU A 147 13.04 7.23 -3.80
CA LEU A 147 12.35 6.63 -4.94
C LEU A 147 10.85 6.56 -4.60
N VAL A 148 10.00 7.00 -5.53
CA VAL A 148 8.55 6.82 -5.43
C VAL A 148 8.13 5.64 -6.30
N LEU A 149 7.36 4.72 -5.71
CA LEU A 149 6.85 3.52 -6.37
C LEU A 149 5.34 3.62 -6.55
N ARG A 150 4.83 3.34 -7.75
CA ARG A 150 3.39 3.33 -8.07
C ARG A 150 2.98 2.12 -8.89
N THR A 151 1.68 1.85 -8.94
CA THR A 151 1.11 0.75 -9.73
C THR A 151 -0.25 1.11 -10.30
N PHE A 152 -0.57 0.61 -11.49
CA PHE A 152 -1.90 0.68 -12.06
C PHE A 152 -2.87 -0.37 -11.49
N SER A 153 -2.35 -1.33 -10.72
CA SER A 153 -3.14 -2.44 -10.18
C SER A 153 -4.33 -1.99 -9.32
N LYS A 154 -4.21 -0.85 -8.62
CA LYS A 154 -5.26 -0.35 -7.74
C LYS A 154 -6.27 0.56 -8.44
N LEU A 155 -5.99 0.96 -9.67
CA LEU A 155 -6.89 1.71 -10.55
C LEU A 155 -7.80 0.82 -11.42
N GLY A 156 -8.06 -0.43 -11.01
CA GLY A 156 -8.85 -1.36 -11.80
C GLY A 156 -8.07 -2.12 -12.88
N LEU A 157 -6.77 -1.88 -12.99
CA LEU A 157 -5.90 -2.46 -14.02
C LEU A 157 -4.94 -3.53 -13.47
N ALA A 158 -5.37 -4.27 -12.45
CA ALA A 158 -4.54 -5.31 -11.82
C ALA A 158 -4.06 -6.37 -12.82
N GLY A 159 -4.89 -6.73 -13.79
CA GLY A 159 -4.56 -7.69 -14.86
C GLY A 159 -3.54 -7.17 -15.87
N ALA A 160 -3.38 -5.85 -16.01
CA ALA A 160 -2.39 -5.26 -16.90
C ALA A 160 -0.95 -5.43 -16.40
N ARG A 161 -0.76 -5.66 -15.08
CA ARG A 161 0.54 -5.92 -14.47
C ARG A 161 1.58 -4.83 -14.76
N LEU A 162 1.23 -3.54 -14.65
CA LEU A 162 2.19 -2.46 -14.77
C LEU A 162 2.35 -1.69 -13.46
N GLY A 163 3.61 -1.51 -13.06
CA GLY A 163 4.06 -0.57 -12.04
C GLY A 163 5.18 0.30 -12.59
N TYR A 164 5.49 1.37 -11.89
CA TYR A 164 6.61 2.22 -12.21
C TYR A 164 7.26 2.81 -10.97
N ALA A 165 8.57 2.98 -11.06
CA ALA A 165 9.40 3.64 -10.06
C ALA A 165 9.92 4.96 -10.65
N VAL A 166 9.95 6.00 -9.82
CA VAL A 166 10.45 7.32 -10.20
C VAL A 166 11.53 7.72 -9.19
N ALA A 167 12.71 8.09 -9.71
CA ALA A 167 13.82 8.53 -8.87
C ALA A 167 14.78 9.42 -9.68
N SER A 168 15.89 9.84 -9.06
CA SER A 168 16.99 10.46 -9.78
C SER A 168 17.59 9.50 -10.81
N PRO A 169 18.19 10.00 -11.90
CA PRO A 169 18.84 9.16 -12.92
C PRO A 169 19.82 8.14 -12.32
N ALA A 170 20.61 8.56 -11.33
CA ALA A 170 21.61 7.73 -10.69
C ALA A 170 21.01 6.45 -10.07
N TRP A 171 19.84 6.52 -9.43
CA TRP A 171 19.18 5.35 -8.85
C TRP A 171 18.55 4.48 -9.92
N VAL A 172 17.82 5.08 -10.87
CA VAL A 172 17.14 4.32 -11.94
C VAL A 172 18.14 3.54 -12.78
N GLU A 173 19.27 4.14 -13.16
CA GLU A 173 20.31 3.48 -13.93
C GLU A 173 20.92 2.27 -13.21
N GLN A 174 21.09 2.31 -11.89
CA GLN A 174 21.62 1.16 -11.15
C GLN A 174 20.57 0.04 -11.02
N ILE A 175 19.31 0.38 -10.73
CA ILE A 175 18.24 -0.61 -10.63
C ILE A 175 17.96 -1.25 -12.00
N ASP A 176 18.05 -0.48 -13.08
CA ASP A 176 17.85 -0.99 -14.44
C ASP A 176 18.85 -2.08 -14.85
N LYS A 177 20.07 -2.09 -14.28
CA LYS A 177 21.08 -3.12 -14.55
C LYS A 177 20.66 -4.54 -14.14
N VAL A 178 19.79 -4.66 -13.15
CA VAL A 178 19.30 -5.97 -12.68
C VAL A 178 17.93 -6.34 -13.26
N ARG A 179 17.33 -5.43 -14.03
CA ARG A 179 16.04 -5.66 -14.67
C ARG A 179 16.20 -6.60 -15.88
N PRO A 180 15.37 -7.66 -16.00
CA PRO A 180 15.36 -8.50 -17.19
C PRO A 180 15.04 -7.68 -18.46
N PRO A 181 15.73 -7.94 -19.58
CA PRO A 181 15.39 -7.31 -20.85
C PRO A 181 13.95 -7.67 -21.24
N TYR A 182 13.22 -6.69 -21.81
CA TYR A 182 11.82 -6.87 -22.26
C TYR A 182 10.85 -7.33 -21.18
N ASN A 183 11.12 -7.00 -19.90
CA ASN A 183 10.30 -7.43 -18.75
C ASN A 183 8.81 -7.08 -18.89
N VAL A 184 8.46 -5.90 -19.43
CA VAL A 184 7.08 -5.50 -19.68
C VAL A 184 6.66 -5.90 -21.09
N ASN A 185 5.66 -6.78 -21.19
CA ASN A 185 5.19 -7.29 -22.48
C ASN A 185 4.40 -6.23 -23.28
N VAL A 186 4.25 -6.49 -24.59
CA VAL A 186 3.62 -5.54 -25.53
C VAL A 186 2.13 -5.30 -25.18
N LEU A 187 1.39 -6.34 -24.80
CA LEU A 187 -0.05 -6.21 -24.47
C LEU A 187 -0.26 -5.33 -23.24
N THR A 188 0.55 -5.49 -22.21
CA THR A 188 0.57 -4.60 -21.04
C THR A 188 0.79 -3.15 -21.45
N ARG A 189 1.78 -2.89 -22.31
CA ARG A 189 2.09 -1.53 -22.77
C ARG A 189 0.93 -0.91 -23.53
N ILE A 190 0.32 -1.63 -24.45
CA ILE A 190 -0.83 -1.17 -25.24
C ILE A 190 -2.04 -0.90 -24.33
N ALA A 191 -2.35 -1.84 -23.42
CA ALA A 191 -3.48 -1.72 -22.50
C ALA A 191 -3.34 -0.49 -21.59
N VAL A 192 -2.14 -0.27 -21.01
CA VAL A 192 -1.93 0.90 -20.14
C VAL A 192 -1.84 2.20 -20.94
N GLN A 193 -1.28 2.20 -22.13
CA GLN A 193 -1.28 3.40 -22.97
C GLN A 193 -2.72 3.81 -23.29
N PHE A 194 -3.59 2.88 -23.69
CA PHE A 194 -5.02 3.13 -23.88
C PHE A 194 -5.69 3.68 -22.62
N ALA A 195 -5.36 3.11 -21.44
CA ALA A 195 -5.90 3.60 -20.18
C ALA A 195 -5.44 5.05 -19.85
N LEU A 196 -4.20 5.41 -20.17
CA LEU A 196 -3.68 6.77 -19.99
C LEU A 196 -4.35 7.76 -20.94
N GLU A 197 -4.71 7.36 -22.16
CA GLU A 197 -5.49 8.18 -23.10
C GLU A 197 -6.92 8.44 -22.61
N HIS A 198 -7.42 7.61 -21.70
CA HIS A 198 -8.74 7.72 -21.07
C HIS A 198 -8.64 7.90 -19.54
N PHE A 199 -7.57 8.53 -19.06
CA PHE A 199 -7.23 8.58 -17.62
C PHE A 199 -8.30 9.24 -16.76
N GLU A 200 -9.02 10.22 -17.30
CA GLU A 200 -10.14 10.92 -16.62
C GLU A 200 -11.23 9.95 -16.15
N ALA A 201 -11.49 8.88 -16.89
CA ALA A 201 -12.46 7.85 -16.47
C ALA A 201 -12.00 7.13 -15.18
N PHE A 202 -10.72 6.84 -15.07
CA PHE A 202 -10.14 6.21 -13.87
C PHE A 202 -10.11 7.18 -12.68
N GLU A 203 -9.78 8.46 -12.90
CA GLU A 203 -9.84 9.49 -11.86
C GLU A 203 -11.26 9.66 -11.31
N THR A 204 -12.27 9.64 -12.21
CA THR A 204 -13.67 9.72 -11.83
C THR A 204 -14.08 8.51 -10.98
N GLN A 205 -13.69 7.30 -11.37
CA GLN A 205 -13.95 6.09 -10.57
C GLN A 205 -13.23 6.14 -9.21
N ALA A 206 -11.98 6.58 -9.18
CA ALA A 206 -11.22 6.71 -7.93
C ALA A 206 -11.88 7.73 -6.98
N ARG A 207 -12.43 8.83 -7.50
CA ARG A 207 -13.17 9.82 -6.72
C ARG A 207 -14.44 9.23 -6.13
N LEU A 208 -15.25 8.51 -6.93
CA LEU A 208 -16.44 7.81 -6.44
C LEU A 208 -16.09 6.81 -5.33
N LEU A 209 -14.97 6.09 -5.46
CA LEU A 209 -14.53 5.17 -4.41
C LEU A 209 -14.09 5.90 -3.14
N ARG A 210 -13.49 7.11 -3.23
CA ARG A 210 -13.19 7.92 -2.05
C ARG A 210 -14.47 8.35 -1.34
N ASP A 211 -15.46 8.85 -2.08
CA ASP A 211 -16.76 9.23 -1.52
C ASP A 211 -17.44 8.03 -0.83
N GLN A 212 -17.44 6.86 -1.48
CA GLN A 212 -17.98 5.64 -0.92
C GLN A 212 -17.18 5.11 0.29
N ARG A 213 -15.87 5.33 0.34
CA ARG A 213 -15.04 5.00 1.49
C ARG A 213 -15.50 5.78 2.72
N ASP A 214 -15.72 7.05 2.56
CA ASP A 214 -16.11 7.94 3.67
C ASP A 214 -17.48 7.54 4.22
N VAL A 215 -18.45 7.24 3.34
CA VAL A 215 -19.77 6.72 3.72
C VAL A 215 -19.65 5.37 4.44
N LEU A 216 -18.83 4.45 3.91
CA LEU A 216 -18.61 3.13 4.51
C LEU A 216 -17.95 3.24 5.89
N THR A 217 -16.96 4.13 6.02
CA THR A 217 -16.26 4.38 7.29
C THR A 217 -17.22 4.84 8.38
N GLU A 218 -18.08 5.82 8.08
CA GLU A 218 -19.10 6.31 9.04
C GLU A 218 -20.12 5.22 9.36
N SER A 219 -20.53 4.43 8.37
CA SER A 219 -21.49 3.34 8.59
C SER A 219 -20.90 2.23 9.48
N LEU A 220 -19.63 1.91 9.33
CA LEU A 220 -18.93 0.94 10.18
C LEU A 220 -18.84 1.38 11.64
N LYS A 221 -18.68 2.68 11.91
CA LYS A 221 -18.68 3.24 13.28
C LYS A 221 -20.02 3.07 13.98
N ASN A 222 -21.11 2.91 13.22
CA ASN A 222 -22.46 2.73 13.73
C ASN A 222 -22.88 1.27 13.93
N LEU A 223 -22.02 0.29 13.63
CA LEU A 223 -22.29 -1.13 13.88
C LEU A 223 -22.48 -1.38 15.38
N LYS A 224 -23.46 -2.23 15.70
CA LYS A 224 -23.78 -2.57 17.08
C LYS A 224 -23.17 -3.92 17.45
N THR A 225 -22.51 -3.96 18.59
CA THR A 225 -21.97 -5.20 19.17
C THR A 225 -22.46 -5.33 20.61
N SER A 226 -22.64 -6.57 21.08
CA SER A 226 -22.99 -6.84 22.49
C SER A 226 -21.75 -7.04 23.38
N ASN A 227 -20.56 -7.23 22.78
CA ASN A 227 -19.36 -7.68 23.48
C ASN A 227 -18.14 -6.76 23.30
N GLY A 228 -18.37 -5.44 23.20
CA GLY A 228 -17.30 -4.45 23.04
C GLY A 228 -17.57 -3.48 21.92
N ASP A 229 -16.63 -2.59 21.66
CA ASP A 229 -16.77 -1.52 20.67
C ASP A 229 -16.23 -1.92 19.30
N VAL A 230 -16.72 -1.23 18.27
CA VAL A 230 -16.14 -1.26 16.91
C VAL A 230 -15.17 -0.10 16.81
N GLU A 231 -13.91 -0.39 16.54
CA GLU A 231 -12.90 0.61 16.26
C GLU A 231 -12.66 0.66 14.75
N VAL A 232 -12.88 1.81 14.12
CA VAL A 232 -12.68 2.01 12.68
C VAL A 232 -11.51 2.96 12.49
N PHE A 233 -10.54 2.56 11.68
CA PHE A 233 -9.34 3.36 11.42
C PHE A 233 -9.53 4.23 10.17
N ASP A 234 -9.01 5.44 10.21
CA ASP A 234 -9.01 6.33 9.05
C ASP A 234 -8.28 5.69 7.87
N SER A 235 -8.84 5.83 6.69
CA SER A 235 -8.26 5.25 5.49
C SER A 235 -8.10 6.26 4.37
N TYR A 236 -6.94 6.21 3.74
CA TYR A 236 -6.57 6.93 2.52
C TYR A 236 -6.31 5.96 1.34
N ALA A 237 -6.81 4.72 1.48
CA ALA A 237 -6.75 3.67 0.45
C ALA A 237 -8.15 3.35 -0.09
N ASN A 238 -8.27 2.32 -0.94
CA ASN A 238 -9.54 1.81 -1.42
C ASN A 238 -10.12 0.69 -0.54
N PHE A 239 -9.80 0.69 0.73
CA PHE A 239 -10.30 -0.26 1.74
C PHE A 239 -10.38 0.43 3.10
N VAL A 240 -11.13 -0.15 4.02
CA VAL A 240 -11.22 0.30 5.42
C VAL A 240 -10.79 -0.85 6.33
N LEU A 241 -9.92 -0.53 7.29
CA LEU A 241 -9.57 -1.43 8.39
C LEU A 241 -10.47 -1.11 9.59
N PHE A 242 -11.00 -2.15 10.21
CA PHE A 242 -11.79 -2.01 11.43
C PHE A 242 -11.56 -3.20 12.36
N ARG A 243 -11.68 -2.97 13.66
CA ARG A 243 -11.52 -3.97 14.71
C ARG A 243 -12.86 -4.22 15.38
N ILE A 244 -13.23 -5.49 15.52
CA ILE A 244 -14.46 -5.92 16.19
C ILE A 244 -14.20 -7.15 17.05
N PRO A 245 -14.97 -7.35 18.14
CA PRO A 245 -14.91 -8.60 18.89
C PRO A 245 -15.19 -9.81 17.99
N ASN A 246 -14.52 -10.93 18.26
CA ASN A 246 -14.71 -12.21 17.54
C ASN A 246 -14.59 -12.06 16.01
N ALA A 247 -13.65 -11.23 15.54
CA ALA A 247 -13.49 -10.93 14.11
C ALA A 247 -13.27 -12.16 13.22
N LEU A 248 -12.65 -13.23 13.73
CA LEU A 248 -12.48 -14.45 12.97
C LEU A 248 -13.82 -15.16 12.72
N GLU A 249 -14.65 -15.26 13.73
CA GLU A 249 -15.97 -15.88 13.66
C GLU A 249 -16.90 -15.06 12.76
N VAL A 250 -16.85 -13.73 12.86
CA VAL A 250 -17.59 -12.82 11.97
C VAL A 250 -17.11 -12.95 10.53
N PHE A 251 -15.80 -13.09 10.29
CA PHE A 251 -15.26 -13.35 8.97
C PHE A 251 -15.80 -14.64 8.35
N GLU A 252 -15.83 -15.74 9.10
CA GLU A 252 -16.38 -17.01 8.62
C GLU A 252 -17.90 -16.92 8.37
N ALA A 253 -18.64 -16.21 9.21
CA ALA A 253 -20.07 -15.97 9.01
C ALA A 253 -20.33 -15.13 7.74
N LEU A 254 -19.55 -14.08 7.47
CA LEU A 254 -19.61 -13.29 6.24
C LEU A 254 -19.35 -14.15 5.00
N LYS A 255 -18.32 -14.99 5.05
CA LYS A 255 -17.94 -15.89 3.98
C LYS A 255 -19.07 -16.89 3.66
N ASN A 256 -19.75 -17.41 4.69
CA ASN A 256 -20.93 -18.29 4.51
C ASN A 256 -22.12 -17.57 3.88
N LYS A 257 -22.18 -16.24 3.98
CA LYS A 257 -23.19 -15.38 3.30
C LYS A 257 -22.73 -14.94 1.90
N GLY A 258 -21.60 -15.45 1.39
CA GLY A 258 -21.04 -15.10 0.08
C GLY A 258 -20.30 -13.77 0.04
N ILE A 259 -19.97 -13.17 1.19
CA ILE A 259 -19.23 -11.91 1.28
C ILE A 259 -17.80 -12.18 1.76
N LEU A 260 -16.83 -11.89 0.89
CA LEU A 260 -15.42 -12.12 1.15
C LEU A 260 -14.72 -10.79 1.51
N VAL A 261 -14.35 -10.66 2.77
CA VAL A 261 -13.45 -9.60 3.28
C VAL A 261 -12.07 -10.19 3.59
N LYS A 262 -11.14 -9.41 4.08
CA LYS A 262 -9.83 -9.89 4.51
C LYS A 262 -9.74 -9.94 6.03
N TYR A 263 -9.60 -11.13 6.61
CA TYR A 263 -9.17 -11.25 8.00
C TYR A 263 -7.65 -11.04 8.08
N VAL A 264 -7.20 -10.04 8.82
CA VAL A 264 -5.78 -9.70 8.96
C VAL A 264 -5.22 -9.96 10.35
N GLY A 265 -6.05 -10.43 11.28
CA GLY A 265 -5.71 -10.60 12.70
C GLY A 265 -4.57 -11.58 13.01
N LYS A 266 -4.19 -12.45 12.04
CA LYS A 266 -3.06 -13.38 12.21
C LYS A 266 -1.73 -12.81 11.73
N ALA A 267 -1.73 -11.67 11.03
CA ALA A 267 -0.54 -11.14 10.37
C ALA A 267 0.40 -10.40 11.34
N HIS A 268 -0.15 -9.77 12.38
CA HIS A 268 0.61 -9.01 13.36
C HIS A 268 -0.19 -8.83 14.67
N PRO A 269 0.44 -8.76 15.86
CA PRO A 269 -0.28 -8.54 17.13
C PRO A 269 -1.16 -7.29 17.15
N LEU A 270 -0.70 -6.18 16.55
CA LEU A 270 -1.47 -4.93 16.42
C LEU A 270 -2.73 -5.08 15.57
N LEU A 271 -2.83 -6.11 14.74
CA LEU A 271 -3.99 -6.39 13.88
C LEU A 271 -4.97 -7.39 14.51
N GLN A 272 -4.76 -7.79 15.76
CA GLN A 272 -5.68 -8.71 16.43
C GLN A 272 -7.12 -8.20 16.33
N ASN A 273 -8.04 -9.11 15.99
CA ASN A 273 -9.47 -8.81 15.78
C ASN A 273 -9.76 -7.78 14.68
N CYS A 274 -8.87 -7.60 13.70
CA CYS A 274 -9.08 -6.69 12.58
C CYS A 274 -9.55 -7.42 11.32
N LEU A 275 -10.53 -6.78 10.67
CA LEU A 275 -11.00 -7.07 9.32
C LEU A 275 -10.66 -5.89 8.39
N ARG A 276 -10.37 -6.19 7.14
CA ARG A 276 -10.18 -5.20 6.09
C ARG A 276 -11.20 -5.42 4.98
N VAL A 277 -12.05 -4.45 4.73
CA VAL A 277 -13.05 -4.48 3.65
C VAL A 277 -12.60 -3.57 2.51
N THR A 278 -12.69 -4.05 1.27
CA THR A 278 -12.46 -3.23 0.09
C THR A 278 -13.70 -2.39 -0.18
N VAL A 279 -13.50 -1.09 -0.44
CA VAL A 279 -14.57 -0.19 -0.86
C VAL A 279 -15.03 -0.55 -2.27
N SER A 280 -16.33 -0.59 -2.47
CA SER A 280 -16.94 -0.98 -3.74
C SER A 280 -18.09 -0.03 -4.12
N THR A 281 -19.01 -0.48 -4.97
CA THR A 281 -20.22 0.27 -5.31
C THR A 281 -21.10 0.48 -4.07
N GLU A 282 -21.95 1.51 -4.09
CA GLU A 282 -22.92 1.76 -3.03
C GLU A 282 -23.74 0.52 -2.70
N GLN A 283 -24.23 -0.18 -3.72
CA GLN A 283 -25.04 -1.39 -3.55
C GLN A 283 -24.25 -2.51 -2.82
N GLU A 284 -23.02 -2.77 -3.21
CA GLU A 284 -22.18 -3.81 -2.60
C GLU A 284 -21.76 -3.43 -1.19
N ASN A 285 -21.46 -2.15 -0.94
CA ASN A 285 -21.19 -1.64 0.40
C ASN A 285 -22.41 -1.81 1.34
N GLN A 286 -23.62 -1.55 0.85
CA GLN A 286 -24.86 -1.77 1.62
C GLN A 286 -25.09 -3.25 1.90
N GLN A 287 -24.89 -4.14 0.91
CA GLN A 287 -25.00 -5.58 1.12
C GLN A 287 -24.00 -6.06 2.19
N PHE A 288 -22.76 -5.56 2.15
CA PHE A 288 -21.75 -5.85 3.16
C PHE A 288 -22.18 -5.36 4.55
N LEU A 289 -22.68 -4.11 4.68
CA LEU A 289 -23.10 -3.54 5.97
C LEU A 289 -24.22 -4.34 6.62
N VAL A 290 -25.22 -4.76 5.84
CA VAL A 290 -26.29 -5.63 6.33
C VAL A 290 -25.74 -6.98 6.79
N ALA A 291 -24.90 -7.59 5.97
CA ALA A 291 -24.36 -8.91 6.28
C ALA A 291 -23.39 -8.91 7.46
N VAL A 292 -22.57 -7.86 7.64
CA VAL A 292 -21.65 -7.78 8.77
C VAL A 292 -22.41 -7.61 10.09
N GLN A 293 -23.49 -6.78 10.13
CA GLN A 293 -24.32 -6.66 11.32
C GLN A 293 -24.99 -7.99 11.67
N GLN A 294 -25.60 -8.68 10.70
CA GLN A 294 -26.20 -10.01 10.91
C GLN A 294 -25.17 -11.03 11.41
N SER A 295 -23.93 -10.97 10.89
CA SER A 295 -22.87 -11.88 11.32
C SER A 295 -22.41 -11.61 12.75
N ILE A 296 -22.35 -10.34 13.16
CA ILE A 296 -22.07 -9.94 14.54
C ILE A 296 -23.15 -10.50 15.49
N ASP A 297 -24.43 -10.32 15.13
CA ASP A 297 -25.57 -10.78 15.95
C ASP A 297 -25.62 -12.31 16.08
N GLU A 298 -25.34 -13.04 14.98
CA GLU A 298 -25.26 -14.50 14.98
C GLU A 298 -24.12 -15.02 15.88
N VAL A 299 -22.94 -14.37 15.82
CA VAL A 299 -21.78 -14.78 16.63
C VAL A 299 -22.05 -14.48 18.11
N ALA A 300 -22.67 -13.33 18.42
CA ALA A 300 -23.05 -12.99 19.78
C ALA A 300 -24.05 -14.00 20.38
N THR A 301 -25.04 -14.42 19.59
CA THR A 301 -26.06 -15.42 20.02
C THR A 301 -25.45 -16.81 20.30
N LYS A 302 -24.41 -17.20 19.54
CA LYS A 302 -23.73 -18.48 19.76
C LYS A 302 -22.79 -18.50 20.96
N ALA A 303 -22.36 -17.31 21.43
CA ALA A 303 -21.45 -17.15 22.57
C ALA A 303 -22.18 -16.99 23.90
N ALA A 304 -23.49 -16.73 23.89
CA ALA A 304 -24.39 -16.63 25.05
C ALA A 304 -24.97 -18.00 25.42
#